data_9634e74a3cfb706f07a3e00175cf4e16
#
_entry.id   9634e74a3cfb706f07a3e00175cf4e16
#
_cell.length_a   1.000
_cell.length_b   1.000
_cell.length_c   1.000
_cell.angle_alpha   90.00
_cell.angle_beta   90.00
_cell.angle_gamma   90.00
#
_symmetry.space_group_name_H-M   'P 1'
#
loop_
_entity.id
_entity.type
_entity.pdbx_description
1 polymer ?
#
loop_
_entity_poly.entity_id
_entity_poly.type
_entity_poly.pdbx_seq_one_letter_code
_entity_poly.pdbx_strand_id
1 'polypeptide(L)'
;MTDAGDEPSLGAPDDLSQRERTAVSALVRAMADDEFVLAERYTEWQVRSPTLESDLALSNVAQDEYGHARLWYDLLQDFGASEAELIWEADPVDFRHATLVELPFSEGDWADPILRSYLFDVYEKLHLQALEDSSYPRIRDRVGKVQSEETFHREHAENWLERLCADPEGRERVQSAADRLFPYGL
;
A
#
# COMPACT_ATOMS: atom_id res chain seq x y z
N MET A 1 -44.24 7.93 2.79
CA MET A 1 -43.48 7.10 1.86
C MET A 1 -42.65 8.08 1.06
N THR A 2 -41.46 8.38 1.57
CA THR A 2 -40.43 9.14 0.83
C THR A 2 -39.79 8.17 -0.13
N ASP A 3 -39.94 8.49 -1.40
CA ASP A 3 -39.26 7.85 -2.51
C ASP A 3 -37.75 7.88 -2.24
N ALA A 4 -37.15 6.73 -1.95
CA ALA A 4 -35.71 6.59 -1.95
C ALA A 4 -35.31 6.68 -3.43
N GLY A 5 -34.95 7.87 -3.86
CA GLY A 5 -34.47 8.11 -5.21
C GLY A 5 -33.32 7.14 -5.50
N ASP A 6 -33.50 6.43 -6.59
CA ASP A 6 -32.49 5.57 -7.21
C ASP A 6 -31.23 6.44 -7.44
N GLU A 7 -30.25 6.40 -6.52
CA GLU A 7 -28.98 7.08 -6.73
C GLU A 7 -28.36 6.47 -7.99
N PRO A 8 -27.93 7.28 -8.95
CA PRO A 8 -27.37 6.78 -10.18
C PRO A 8 -26.20 5.85 -9.87
N SER A 9 -26.25 4.62 -10.35
CA SER A 9 -25.14 3.68 -10.23
C SER A 9 -23.94 4.23 -10.98
N LEU A 10 -22.90 4.64 -10.24
CA LEU A 10 -21.64 5.12 -10.79
C LEU A 10 -20.76 3.93 -11.26
N GLY A 11 -21.31 3.08 -12.14
CA GLY A 11 -20.70 1.80 -12.52
C GLY A 11 -19.52 1.89 -13.48
N ALA A 12 -19.38 3.01 -14.19
CA ALA A 12 -18.33 3.22 -15.19
C ALA A 12 -17.71 4.63 -15.08
N PRO A 13 -16.50 4.84 -15.63
CA PRO A 13 -15.90 6.16 -15.66
C PRO A 13 -16.75 7.25 -16.32
N ASP A 14 -17.57 6.88 -17.30
CA ASP A 14 -18.45 7.82 -18.01
C ASP A 14 -19.63 8.32 -17.15
N ASP A 15 -19.94 7.63 -16.06
CA ASP A 15 -20.95 8.07 -15.09
C ASP A 15 -20.41 9.19 -14.17
N LEU A 16 -19.09 9.37 -14.13
CA LEU A 16 -18.42 10.36 -13.32
C LEU A 16 -18.31 11.71 -14.05
N SER A 17 -18.51 12.80 -13.33
CA SER A 17 -18.14 14.13 -13.85
C SER A 17 -16.62 14.20 -14.10
N GLN A 18 -16.16 15.17 -14.90
CA GLN A 18 -14.72 15.36 -15.18
C GLN A 18 -13.91 15.59 -13.90
N ARG A 19 -14.47 16.27 -12.91
CA ARG A 19 -13.81 16.50 -11.62
C ARG A 19 -13.64 15.20 -10.83
N GLU A 20 -14.68 14.38 -10.80
CA GLU A 20 -14.66 13.07 -10.12
C GLU A 20 -13.70 12.11 -10.82
N ARG A 21 -13.72 12.04 -12.15
CA ARG A 21 -12.74 11.25 -12.94
C ARG A 21 -11.31 11.62 -12.57
N THR A 22 -11.00 12.90 -12.55
CA THR A 22 -9.66 13.37 -12.19
C THR A 22 -9.30 13.00 -10.77
N ALA A 23 -10.21 13.16 -9.81
CA ALA A 23 -9.96 12.85 -8.41
C ALA A 23 -9.78 11.33 -8.19
N VAL A 24 -10.66 10.51 -8.77
CA VAL A 24 -10.59 9.03 -8.68
C VAL A 24 -9.31 8.53 -9.33
N SER A 25 -8.97 9.00 -10.53
CA SER A 25 -7.73 8.59 -11.20
C SER A 25 -6.48 8.95 -10.38
N ALA A 26 -6.45 10.15 -9.77
CA ALA A 26 -5.33 10.58 -8.94
C ALA A 26 -5.19 9.75 -7.67
N LEU A 27 -6.31 9.44 -6.99
CA LEU A 27 -6.35 8.60 -5.81
C LEU A 27 -5.86 7.18 -6.13
N VAL A 28 -6.47 6.55 -7.14
CA VAL A 28 -6.13 5.17 -7.53
C VAL A 28 -4.68 5.08 -8.03
N ARG A 29 -4.18 6.13 -8.72
CA ARG A 29 -2.78 6.19 -9.14
C ARG A 29 -1.84 6.19 -7.94
N ALA A 30 -2.11 7.01 -6.92
CA ALA A 30 -1.30 7.05 -5.71
C ALA A 30 -1.28 5.70 -4.98
N MET A 31 -2.44 5.06 -4.82
CA MET A 31 -2.54 3.74 -4.20
C MET A 31 -1.75 2.69 -4.99
N ALA A 32 -1.91 2.65 -6.32
CA ALA A 32 -1.19 1.71 -7.17
C ALA A 32 0.33 1.88 -7.11
N ASP A 33 0.79 3.13 -7.12
CA ASP A 33 2.21 3.46 -7.09
C ASP A 33 2.83 3.19 -5.71
N ASP A 34 2.08 3.42 -4.61
CA ASP A 34 2.51 3.06 -3.26
C ASP A 34 2.80 1.56 -3.16
N GLU A 35 1.85 0.73 -3.55
CA GLU A 35 1.96 -0.73 -3.53
C GLU A 35 3.11 -1.23 -4.40
N PHE A 36 3.21 -0.71 -5.62
CA PHE A 36 4.26 -1.12 -6.55
C PHE A 36 5.65 -0.79 -6.02
N VAL A 37 5.85 0.44 -5.53
CA VAL A 37 7.16 0.87 -4.98
C VAL A 37 7.48 0.11 -3.70
N LEU A 38 6.48 -0.13 -2.84
CA LEU A 38 6.66 -0.90 -1.61
C LEU A 38 7.07 -2.34 -1.90
N ALA A 39 6.41 -3.00 -2.86
CA ALA A 39 6.79 -4.35 -3.31
C ALA A 39 8.25 -4.41 -3.78
N GLU A 40 8.68 -3.45 -4.61
CA GLU A 40 10.08 -3.33 -5.05
C GLU A 40 11.04 -3.21 -3.85
N ARG A 41 10.68 -2.38 -2.86
CA ARG A 41 11.49 -2.18 -1.66
C ARG A 41 11.60 -3.44 -0.81
N TYR A 42 10.53 -4.22 -0.64
CA TYR A 42 10.59 -5.48 0.09
C TYR A 42 11.54 -6.48 -0.55
N THR A 43 11.70 -6.48 -1.88
CA THR A 43 12.66 -7.36 -2.56
C THR A 43 14.11 -7.08 -2.17
N GLU A 44 14.46 -5.86 -1.73
CA GLU A 44 15.81 -5.51 -1.26
C GLU A 44 16.20 -6.26 0.03
N TRP A 45 15.23 -6.74 0.79
CA TRP A 45 15.43 -7.49 2.03
C TRP A 45 15.39 -9.01 1.85
N GLN A 46 15.06 -9.50 0.68
CA GLN A 46 15.18 -10.93 0.38
C GLN A 46 16.62 -11.37 0.59
N VAL A 47 16.80 -12.54 1.19
CA VAL A 47 18.08 -13.14 1.63
C VAL A 47 18.85 -12.33 2.68
N ARG A 48 18.26 -11.26 3.24
CA ARG A 48 18.84 -10.43 4.30
C ARG A 48 18.08 -10.52 5.62
N SER A 49 16.88 -11.07 5.58
CA SER A 49 16.04 -11.28 6.76
C SER A 49 16.74 -12.19 7.79
N PRO A 50 16.47 -12.02 9.09
CA PRO A 50 17.21 -12.72 10.14
C PRO A 50 16.94 -14.24 10.19
N THR A 51 15.84 -14.70 9.60
CA THR A 51 15.48 -16.12 9.52
C THR A 51 14.88 -16.44 8.15
N LEU A 52 14.92 -17.73 7.76
CA LEU A 52 14.29 -18.19 6.52
C LEU A 52 12.78 -17.92 6.51
N GLU A 53 12.12 -18.09 7.65
CA GLU A 53 10.68 -17.83 7.79
C GLU A 53 10.35 -16.37 7.55
N SER A 54 11.18 -15.45 8.03
CA SER A 54 11.02 -14.01 7.79
C SER A 54 11.25 -13.65 6.33
N ASP A 55 12.22 -14.31 5.70
CA ASP A 55 12.53 -14.10 4.29
C ASP A 55 11.38 -14.55 3.39
N LEU A 56 10.81 -15.73 3.68
CA LEU A 56 9.63 -16.23 2.99
C LEU A 56 8.39 -15.36 3.24
N ALA A 57 8.18 -14.91 4.48
CA ALA A 57 7.06 -14.02 4.80
C ALA A 57 7.16 -12.71 4.02
N LEU A 58 8.34 -12.07 4.02
CA LEU A 58 8.57 -10.83 3.29
C LEU A 58 8.44 -11.01 1.77
N SER A 59 8.85 -12.16 1.25
CA SER A 59 8.66 -12.50 -0.16
C SER A 59 7.18 -12.65 -0.54
N ASN A 60 6.36 -13.22 0.36
CA ASN A 60 4.91 -13.31 0.16
C ASN A 60 4.28 -11.92 0.22
N VAL A 61 4.63 -11.10 1.22
CA VAL A 61 4.18 -9.71 1.30
C VAL A 61 4.48 -8.97 0.00
N ALA A 62 5.72 -9.02 -0.50
CA ALA A 62 6.07 -8.38 -1.76
C ALA A 62 5.23 -8.86 -2.97
N GLN A 63 4.86 -10.14 -3.01
CA GLN A 63 3.99 -10.68 -4.06
C GLN A 63 2.55 -10.17 -3.93
N ASP A 64 2.05 -10.07 -2.71
CA ASP A 64 0.71 -9.53 -2.45
C ASP A 64 0.62 -8.06 -2.83
N GLU A 65 1.64 -7.23 -2.47
CA GLU A 65 1.72 -5.81 -2.86
C GLU A 65 1.75 -5.63 -4.39
N TYR A 66 2.51 -6.46 -5.12
CA TYR A 66 2.42 -6.44 -6.59
C TYR A 66 1.02 -6.82 -7.09
N GLY A 67 0.34 -7.75 -6.42
CA GLY A 67 -1.04 -8.11 -6.71
C GLY A 67 -2.01 -6.95 -6.49
N HIS A 68 -1.84 -6.22 -5.38
CA HIS A 68 -2.63 -5.03 -5.04
C HIS A 68 -2.37 -3.90 -6.05
N ALA A 69 -1.10 -3.59 -6.32
CA ALA A 69 -0.73 -2.61 -7.35
C ALA A 69 -1.43 -2.91 -8.68
N ARG A 70 -1.40 -4.17 -9.12
CA ARG A 70 -2.06 -4.60 -10.36
C ARG A 70 -3.57 -4.37 -10.32
N LEU A 71 -4.24 -4.66 -9.19
CA LEU A 71 -5.68 -4.40 -9.05
C LEU A 71 -6.04 -2.93 -9.24
N TRP A 72 -5.20 -2.03 -8.72
CA TRP A 72 -5.38 -0.59 -8.84
C TRP A 72 -5.01 -0.08 -10.23
N TYR A 73 -3.91 -0.56 -10.84
CA TYR A 73 -3.55 -0.23 -12.22
C TYR A 73 -4.60 -0.72 -13.23
N ASP A 74 -5.18 -1.91 -13.03
CA ASP A 74 -6.30 -2.39 -13.85
C ASP A 74 -7.50 -1.43 -13.82
N LEU A 75 -7.77 -0.81 -12.66
CA LEU A 75 -8.83 0.18 -12.56
C LEU A 75 -8.50 1.46 -13.35
N LEU A 76 -7.24 1.88 -13.39
CA LEU A 76 -6.80 3.04 -14.17
C LEU A 76 -6.94 2.83 -15.69
N GLN A 77 -6.90 1.60 -16.17
CA GLN A 77 -7.13 1.30 -17.59
C GLN A 77 -8.56 1.68 -18.02
N ASP A 78 -9.53 1.62 -17.12
CA ASP A 78 -10.90 2.09 -17.38
C ASP A 78 -10.94 3.60 -17.66
N PHE A 79 -9.96 4.35 -17.20
CA PHE A 79 -9.78 5.79 -17.42
C PHE A 79 -8.92 6.12 -18.66
N GLY A 80 -8.50 5.10 -19.39
CA GLY A 80 -7.78 5.23 -20.66
C GLY A 80 -6.26 5.16 -20.57
N ALA A 81 -5.71 4.90 -19.39
CA ALA A 81 -4.27 4.62 -19.24
C ALA A 81 -3.95 3.18 -19.65
N SER A 82 -2.76 2.92 -20.20
CA SER A 82 -2.27 1.57 -20.45
C SER A 82 -1.30 1.12 -19.35
N GLU A 83 -1.19 -0.18 -19.10
CA GLU A 83 -0.21 -0.74 -18.16
C GLU A 83 1.23 -0.34 -18.55
N ALA A 84 1.52 -0.29 -19.83
CA ALA A 84 2.83 0.12 -20.32
C ALA A 84 3.17 1.55 -19.89
N GLU A 85 2.26 2.49 -20.09
CA GLU A 85 2.43 3.90 -19.70
C GLU A 85 2.50 4.08 -18.19
N LEU A 86 1.77 3.25 -17.44
CA LEU A 86 1.69 3.36 -15.98
C LEU A 86 2.94 2.83 -15.29
N ILE A 87 3.60 1.81 -15.82
CA ILE A 87 4.68 1.07 -15.17
C ILE A 87 5.96 1.05 -15.98
N TRP A 88 5.90 0.50 -17.22
CA TRP A 88 7.10 0.12 -17.95
C TRP A 88 7.75 1.28 -18.73
N GLU A 89 6.95 2.25 -19.14
CA GLU A 89 7.37 3.44 -19.88
C GLU A 89 7.38 4.69 -18.97
N ALA A 90 6.91 4.58 -17.74
CA ALA A 90 6.90 5.67 -16.77
C ALA A 90 8.32 6.00 -16.30
N ASP A 91 8.66 7.28 -16.28
CA ASP A 91 9.87 7.73 -15.60
C ASP A 91 9.69 7.63 -14.06
N PRO A 92 10.75 7.34 -13.29
CA PRO A 92 10.66 7.28 -11.82
C PRO A 92 10.03 8.51 -11.16
N VAL A 93 10.18 9.68 -11.78
CA VAL A 93 9.60 10.95 -11.29
C VAL A 93 8.09 11.05 -11.50
N ASP A 94 7.50 10.17 -12.29
CA ASP A 94 6.06 10.17 -12.59
C ASP A 94 5.26 9.35 -11.58
N PHE A 95 5.93 8.53 -10.78
CA PHE A 95 5.29 7.78 -9.70
C PHE A 95 4.77 8.70 -8.60
N ARG A 96 3.57 8.41 -8.10
CA ARG A 96 2.82 9.20 -7.11
C ARG A 96 2.69 8.43 -5.81
N HIS A 97 3.79 8.19 -5.15
CA HIS A 97 3.86 7.40 -3.92
C HIS A 97 4.18 8.25 -2.69
N ALA A 98 3.91 7.70 -1.52
CA ALA A 98 4.28 8.29 -0.25
C ALA A 98 5.81 8.26 -0.06
N THR A 99 6.38 9.31 0.53
CA THR A 99 7.82 9.37 0.79
C THR A 99 8.30 8.21 1.66
N LEU A 100 7.47 7.72 2.57
CA LEU A 100 7.79 6.60 3.45
C LEU A 100 8.20 5.35 2.65
N VAL A 101 7.53 5.04 1.53
CA VAL A 101 7.79 3.82 0.76
C VAL A 101 9.04 3.93 -0.11
N GLU A 102 9.44 5.13 -0.52
CA GLU A 102 10.63 5.32 -1.36
C GLU A 102 11.96 5.38 -0.60
N LEU A 103 11.93 5.66 0.73
CA LEU A 103 13.15 5.74 1.53
C LEU A 103 13.98 4.45 1.41
N PRO A 104 15.33 4.55 1.29
CA PRO A 104 16.18 3.38 1.09
C PRO A 104 15.98 2.32 2.17
N PHE A 105 15.69 1.09 1.79
CA PHE A 105 15.59 -0.05 2.70
C PHE A 105 16.98 -0.56 3.15
N SER A 106 18.01 -0.19 2.42
CA SER A 106 19.41 -0.55 2.74
C SER A 106 19.98 0.24 3.91
N GLU A 107 19.35 1.35 4.30
CA GLU A 107 19.74 2.18 5.42
C GLU A 107 19.04 1.71 6.70
N GLY A 108 19.74 0.95 7.50
CA GLY A 108 19.19 0.44 8.75
C GLY A 108 19.37 -1.07 8.90
N ASP A 109 18.76 -1.60 9.94
CA ASP A 109 18.72 -3.02 10.24
C ASP A 109 17.31 -3.62 10.08
N TRP A 110 17.09 -4.81 10.60
CA TRP A 110 15.80 -5.49 10.49
C TRP A 110 14.61 -4.73 11.12
N ALA A 111 14.85 -3.84 12.09
CA ALA A 111 13.80 -3.01 12.65
C ALA A 111 13.22 -2.03 11.62
N ASP A 112 14.02 -1.63 10.62
CA ASP A 112 13.62 -0.67 9.60
C ASP A 112 12.48 -1.17 8.69
N PRO A 113 12.66 -2.27 7.94
CA PRO A 113 11.59 -2.77 7.08
C PRO A 113 10.36 -3.16 7.87
N ILE A 114 10.51 -3.69 9.08
CA ILE A 114 9.38 -4.09 9.94
C ILE A 114 8.59 -2.86 10.42
N LEU A 115 9.26 -1.82 10.91
CA LEU A 115 8.54 -0.62 11.35
C LEU A 115 7.92 0.12 10.16
N ARG A 116 8.58 0.15 9.02
CA ARG A 116 8.05 0.75 7.81
C ARG A 116 6.78 0.04 7.32
N SER A 117 6.80 -1.29 7.25
CA SER A 117 5.64 -2.11 6.97
C SER A 117 4.50 -1.74 7.92
N TYR A 118 4.73 -1.80 9.22
CA TYR A 118 3.71 -1.46 10.21
C TYR A 118 3.10 -0.06 10.00
N LEU A 119 3.93 0.95 9.79
CA LEU A 119 3.46 2.32 9.58
C LEU A 119 2.63 2.45 8.30
N PHE A 120 3.09 1.82 7.22
CA PHE A 120 2.38 1.83 5.95
C PHE A 120 1.05 1.06 6.03
N ASP A 121 1.07 -0.15 6.57
CA ASP A 121 -0.12 -1.01 6.70
C ASP A 121 -1.21 -0.36 7.58
N VAL A 122 -0.81 0.41 8.62
CA VAL A 122 -1.77 1.19 9.43
C VAL A 122 -2.37 2.33 8.62
N TYR A 123 -1.57 3.06 7.84
CA TYR A 123 -2.03 4.11 6.95
C TYR A 123 -2.98 3.54 5.89
N GLU A 124 -2.59 2.48 5.23
CA GLU A 124 -3.39 1.84 4.18
C GLU A 124 -4.71 1.31 4.74
N LYS A 125 -4.71 0.66 5.90
CA LYS A 125 -5.93 0.23 6.57
C LYS A 125 -6.94 1.37 6.71
N LEU A 126 -6.49 2.56 7.13
CA LEU A 126 -7.37 3.73 7.28
C LEU A 126 -7.90 4.20 5.93
N HIS A 127 -7.08 4.18 4.88
CA HIS A 127 -7.48 4.49 3.52
C HIS A 127 -8.55 3.51 3.00
N LEU A 128 -8.29 2.21 3.11
CA LEU A 128 -9.22 1.17 2.68
C LEU A 128 -10.54 1.24 3.43
N GLN A 129 -10.51 1.50 4.75
CA GLN A 129 -11.73 1.71 5.55
C GLN A 129 -12.54 2.92 5.06
N ALA A 130 -11.88 4.01 4.68
CA ALA A 130 -12.57 5.18 4.14
C ALA A 130 -13.19 4.92 2.74
N LEU A 131 -12.70 3.91 2.02
CA LEU A 131 -13.17 3.53 0.69
C LEU A 131 -14.15 2.34 0.70
N GLU A 132 -14.38 1.70 1.84
CA GLU A 132 -15.22 0.52 2.01
C GLU A 132 -16.67 0.78 1.54
N ASP A 133 -17.18 1.97 1.81
CA ASP A 133 -18.52 2.42 1.38
C ASP A 133 -18.47 3.36 0.16
N SER A 134 -17.44 3.25 -0.68
CA SER A 134 -17.31 4.08 -1.87
C SER A 134 -18.54 3.98 -2.77
N SER A 135 -19.07 5.13 -3.19
CA SER A 135 -20.15 5.21 -4.18
C SER A 135 -19.70 4.73 -5.57
N TYR A 136 -18.40 4.60 -5.82
CA TYR A 136 -17.85 4.02 -7.04
C TYR A 136 -17.59 2.52 -6.84
N PRO A 137 -18.45 1.62 -7.32
CA PRO A 137 -18.39 0.18 -7.01
C PRO A 137 -17.07 -0.46 -7.37
N ARG A 138 -16.41 0.01 -8.43
CA ARG A 138 -15.12 -0.53 -8.88
C ARG A 138 -13.99 -0.36 -7.86
N ILE A 139 -14.04 0.69 -7.03
CA ILE A 139 -13.15 0.83 -5.86
C ILE A 139 -13.61 -0.12 -4.77
N ARG A 140 -14.89 -0.01 -4.34
CA ARG A 140 -15.44 -0.80 -3.23
C ARG A 140 -15.20 -2.31 -3.39
N ASP A 141 -15.38 -2.83 -4.60
CA ASP A 141 -15.25 -4.27 -4.88
C ASP A 141 -13.79 -4.78 -4.75
N ARG A 142 -12.79 -3.88 -4.84
CA ARG A 142 -11.37 -4.20 -4.66
C ARG A 142 -10.93 -4.12 -3.21
N VAL A 143 -11.50 -3.20 -2.45
CA VAL A 143 -11.13 -2.92 -1.05
C VAL A 143 -11.16 -4.18 -0.19
N GLY A 144 -12.24 -4.97 -0.27
CA GLY A 144 -12.39 -6.16 0.58
C GLY A 144 -11.32 -7.23 0.35
N LYS A 145 -10.83 -7.36 -0.88
CA LYS A 145 -9.73 -8.29 -1.19
C LYS A 145 -8.42 -7.82 -0.57
N VAL A 146 -8.05 -6.56 -0.82
CA VAL A 146 -6.81 -5.97 -0.29
C VAL A 146 -6.81 -6.02 1.24
N GLN A 147 -7.88 -5.55 1.91
CA GLN A 147 -8.00 -5.59 3.38
C GLN A 147 -7.77 -6.98 3.99
N SER A 148 -8.19 -8.04 3.29
CA SER A 148 -8.03 -9.41 3.78
C SER A 148 -6.57 -9.83 3.81
N GLU A 149 -5.80 -9.46 2.80
CA GLU A 149 -4.37 -9.78 2.67
C GLU A 149 -3.54 -8.88 3.61
N GLU A 150 -3.84 -7.60 3.68
CA GLU A 150 -3.22 -6.60 4.58
C GLU A 150 -3.31 -6.93 6.08
N THR A 151 -4.30 -7.70 6.48
CA THR A 151 -4.39 -8.17 7.87
C THR A 151 -3.20 -9.04 8.25
N PHE A 152 -2.74 -9.91 7.35
CA PHE A 152 -1.57 -10.75 7.58
C PHE A 152 -0.28 -9.91 7.63
N HIS A 153 -0.11 -8.94 6.73
CA HIS A 153 1.07 -8.06 6.69
C HIS A 153 1.24 -7.34 8.02
N ARG A 154 0.17 -6.70 8.49
CA ARG A 154 0.16 -5.98 9.76
C ARG A 154 0.44 -6.90 10.96
N GLU A 155 -0.20 -8.07 11.05
CA GLU A 155 0.06 -9.03 12.12
C GLU A 155 1.51 -9.51 12.11
N HIS A 156 2.10 -9.71 10.94
CA HIS A 156 3.51 -10.06 10.81
C HIS A 156 4.42 -8.95 11.37
N ALA A 157 4.18 -7.71 10.99
CA ALA A 157 4.93 -6.55 11.47
C ALA A 157 4.75 -6.34 12.98
N GLU A 158 3.54 -6.42 13.51
CA GLU A 158 3.24 -6.32 14.94
C GLU A 158 3.99 -7.38 15.75
N ASN A 159 3.93 -8.64 15.34
CA ASN A 159 4.64 -9.74 15.99
C ASN A 159 6.16 -9.51 16.04
N TRP A 160 6.74 -8.97 14.97
CA TRP A 160 8.16 -8.65 14.96
C TRP A 160 8.49 -7.46 15.85
N LEU A 161 7.68 -6.40 15.85
CA LEU A 161 7.87 -5.25 16.73
C LEU A 161 7.81 -5.67 18.21
N GLU A 162 6.84 -6.52 18.59
CA GLU A 162 6.75 -7.07 19.93
C GLU A 162 8.02 -7.85 20.32
N ARG A 163 8.52 -8.70 19.44
CA ARG A 163 9.74 -9.48 19.66
C ARG A 163 10.97 -8.59 19.79
N LEU A 164 11.14 -7.61 18.91
CA LEU A 164 12.25 -6.65 18.98
C LEU A 164 12.18 -5.82 20.27
N CYS A 165 10.99 -5.36 20.65
CA CYS A 165 10.79 -4.55 21.85
C CYS A 165 10.89 -5.33 23.15
N ALA A 166 10.86 -6.65 23.14
CA ALA A 166 11.05 -7.48 24.35
C ALA A 166 12.47 -7.38 24.91
N ASP A 167 13.46 -7.05 24.10
CA ASP A 167 14.86 -6.92 24.44
C ASP A 167 15.29 -5.43 24.44
N PRO A 168 16.17 -4.98 25.38
CA PRO A 168 16.63 -3.61 25.43
C PRO A 168 17.34 -3.13 24.14
N GLU A 169 18.22 -3.95 23.56
CA GLU A 169 18.91 -3.63 22.31
C GLU A 169 17.93 -3.52 21.14
N GLY A 170 16.97 -4.44 21.05
CA GLY A 170 15.93 -4.42 20.04
C GLY A 170 15.07 -3.15 20.14
N ARG A 171 14.72 -2.69 21.36
CA ARG A 171 14.01 -1.42 21.55
C ARG A 171 14.79 -0.21 21.06
N GLU A 172 16.10 -0.17 21.28
CA GLU A 172 16.96 0.91 20.78
C GLU A 172 16.98 0.94 19.24
N ARG A 173 16.99 -0.22 18.60
CA ARG A 173 16.91 -0.34 17.13
C ARG A 173 15.55 0.14 16.59
N VAL A 174 14.45 -0.30 17.21
CA VAL A 174 13.10 0.17 16.82
C VAL A 174 12.97 1.67 17.04
N GLN A 175 13.49 2.21 18.15
CA GLN A 175 13.50 3.66 18.39
C GLN A 175 14.30 4.41 17.33
N SER A 176 15.48 3.92 16.96
CA SER A 176 16.29 4.51 15.90
C SER A 176 15.59 4.49 14.54
N ALA A 177 14.91 3.40 14.21
CA ALA A 177 14.06 3.31 13.03
C ALA A 177 12.89 4.30 13.09
N ALA A 178 12.23 4.42 14.25
CA ALA A 178 11.12 5.35 14.44
C ALA A 178 11.55 6.80 14.27
N ASP A 179 12.69 7.19 14.84
CA ASP A 179 13.22 8.56 14.71
C ASP A 179 13.48 8.94 13.23
N ARG A 180 13.81 7.96 12.41
CA ARG A 180 14.06 8.16 10.97
C ARG A 180 12.79 8.09 10.12
N LEU A 181 11.89 7.16 10.38
CA LEU A 181 10.75 6.84 9.52
C LEU A 181 9.47 7.60 9.90
N PHE A 182 9.21 7.79 11.19
CA PHE A 182 7.96 8.37 11.68
C PHE A 182 7.62 9.75 11.11
N PRO A 183 8.59 10.65 10.84
CA PRO A 183 8.30 11.93 10.20
C PRO A 183 7.67 11.83 8.80
N TYR A 184 7.77 10.67 8.15
CA TYR A 184 7.26 10.40 6.81
C TYR A 184 6.03 9.49 6.81
N GLY A 185 5.62 8.98 7.96
CA GLY A 185 4.46 8.11 8.15
C GLY A 185 3.21 8.85 8.63
N LEU A 186 3.19 10.20 8.58
CA LEU A 186 2.08 11.05 9.02
C LEU A 186 1.47 11.81 7.85
#